data_e344f4eed331b7fa22f5af0add53e48a
#
_entry.id   e344f4eed331b7fa22f5af0add53e48a
#
_cell.length_a   1.000
_cell.length_b   1.000
_cell.length_c   1.000
_cell.angle_alpha   90.00
_cell.angle_beta   90.00
_cell.angle_gamma   90.00
#
_symmetry.space_group_name_H-M   'P 1'
#
loop_
_entity.id
_entity.type
_entity.pdbx_description
1 polymer ?
#
loop_
_entity_poly.entity_id
_entity_poly.type
_entity_poly.pdbx_seq_one_letter_code
_entity_poly.pdbx_strand_id
1 'polypeptide(L)'
;SLPEDAVALLIDTSSNSEEELQIQFRDIEERLADIQTLYPVSFTTDPKLYATYWRVRNGLFTSAAGRRPRGTVSIIEDIAFREEVLGEALEQVRGVLSDYGYGNAVMWGHLLDGNVHFTIFPDINAQEGIDHYASFMRSLVDVVLYYDGSLKAEHGTGRNMAPFVKDEWGEEIYELMWKIKRLFDPENCLLYTSPSPRD
;
A
#
# COMPACT_ATOMS: atom_id res chain seq x y z
N SER A 1 12.25 -10.52 21.21
CA SER A 1 12.06 -9.55 20.11
C SER A 1 11.98 -10.31 18.81
N LEU A 2 11.12 -9.89 17.90
CA LEU A 2 11.08 -10.43 16.54
C LEU A 2 12.34 -9.97 15.77
N PRO A 3 12.82 -10.74 14.77
CA PRO A 3 13.81 -10.25 13.80
C PRO A 3 13.34 -8.99 13.10
N GLU A 4 14.28 -8.14 12.65
CA GLU A 4 13.94 -6.87 11.97
C GLU A 4 13.26 -7.09 10.61
N ASP A 5 13.54 -8.21 9.97
CA ASP A 5 13.00 -8.65 8.68
C ASP A 5 11.73 -9.51 8.82
N ALA A 6 11.22 -9.70 10.04
CA ALA A 6 10.03 -10.50 10.25
C ALA A 6 8.79 -9.85 9.60
N VAL A 7 8.04 -10.64 8.87
CA VAL A 7 6.74 -10.27 8.29
C VAL A 7 5.63 -11.09 8.94
N ALA A 8 4.42 -10.54 8.94
CA ALA A 8 3.23 -11.24 9.40
C ALA A 8 2.24 -11.38 8.24
N LEU A 9 1.71 -12.59 8.08
CA LEU A 9 0.67 -12.89 7.12
C LEU A 9 -0.60 -13.28 7.87
N LEU A 10 -1.70 -12.61 7.60
CA LEU A 10 -3.03 -12.98 8.05
C LEU A 10 -3.79 -13.56 6.86
N ILE A 11 -4.14 -14.84 6.94
CA ILE A 11 -4.91 -15.53 5.92
C ILE A 11 -6.32 -15.74 6.47
N ASP A 12 -7.31 -15.26 5.72
CA ASP A 12 -8.73 -15.43 6.02
C ASP A 12 -9.37 -16.30 4.94
N THR A 13 -10.19 -17.26 5.37
CA THR A 13 -10.97 -18.11 4.47
C THR A 13 -12.34 -18.36 5.09
N SER A 14 -13.32 -18.70 4.27
CA SER A 14 -14.69 -18.93 4.70
C SER A 14 -15.33 -20.11 3.98
N SER A 15 -16.22 -20.79 4.66
CA SER A 15 -17.07 -21.84 4.09
C SER A 15 -18.42 -21.87 4.78
N ASN A 16 -19.40 -22.48 4.12
CA ASN A 16 -20.72 -22.77 4.70
C ASN A 16 -20.74 -24.08 5.51
N SER A 17 -19.63 -24.82 5.54
CA SER A 17 -19.49 -26.12 6.18
C SER A 17 -18.21 -26.16 7.01
N GLU A 18 -18.30 -26.63 8.23
CA GLU A 18 -17.14 -26.86 9.10
C GLU A 18 -16.16 -27.87 8.49
N GLU A 19 -16.67 -28.90 7.82
CA GLU A 19 -15.82 -29.90 7.15
C GLU A 19 -14.99 -29.27 6.02
N GLU A 20 -15.63 -28.46 5.17
CA GLU A 20 -14.93 -27.74 4.11
C GLU A 20 -13.89 -26.77 4.67
N LEU A 21 -14.23 -26.07 5.74
CA LEU A 21 -13.31 -25.15 6.41
C LEU A 21 -12.06 -25.88 6.91
N GLN A 22 -12.21 -27.05 7.51
CA GLN A 22 -11.10 -27.89 7.97
C GLN A 22 -10.26 -28.45 6.81
N ILE A 23 -10.87 -28.67 5.64
CA ILE A 23 -10.13 -29.06 4.43
C ILE A 23 -9.28 -27.87 3.94
N GLN A 24 -9.87 -26.67 3.88
CA GLN A 24 -9.14 -25.45 3.48
C GLN A 24 -7.96 -25.16 4.40
N PHE A 25 -8.12 -25.30 5.72
CA PHE A 25 -7.03 -25.12 6.68
C PHE A 25 -5.86 -26.08 6.39
N ARG A 26 -6.13 -27.36 6.17
CA ARG A 26 -5.09 -28.36 5.84
C ARG A 26 -4.41 -28.06 4.51
N ASP A 27 -5.18 -27.68 3.47
CA ASP A 27 -4.61 -27.32 2.17
C ASP A 27 -3.66 -26.11 2.28
N ILE A 28 -4.02 -25.11 3.06
CA ILE A 28 -3.18 -23.95 3.31
C ILE A 28 -1.94 -24.33 4.13
N GLU A 29 -2.09 -25.13 5.19
CA GLU A 29 -0.96 -25.62 5.99
C GLU A 29 0.03 -26.44 5.15
N GLU A 30 -0.46 -27.33 4.28
CA GLU A 30 0.35 -28.11 3.36
C GLU A 30 1.14 -27.22 2.37
N ARG A 31 0.50 -26.19 1.82
CA ARG A 31 1.16 -25.22 0.93
C ARG A 31 2.23 -24.38 1.62
N LEU A 32 2.09 -24.16 2.92
CA LEU A 32 3.04 -23.40 3.73
C LEU A 32 4.11 -24.28 4.40
N ALA A 33 4.05 -25.61 4.26
CA ALA A 33 4.91 -26.54 4.98
C ALA A 33 6.41 -26.34 4.72
N ASP A 34 6.78 -25.91 3.51
CA ASP A 34 8.17 -25.65 3.12
C ASP A 34 8.65 -24.24 3.48
N ILE A 35 7.77 -23.39 4.02
CA ILE A 35 8.09 -22.01 4.41
C ILE A 35 8.53 -22.00 5.87
N GLN A 36 9.74 -21.53 6.13
CA GLN A 36 10.23 -21.35 7.50
C GLN A 36 9.47 -20.21 8.20
N THR A 37 8.69 -20.55 9.22
CA THR A 37 7.94 -19.59 10.03
C THR A 37 8.56 -19.47 11.43
N LEU A 38 8.44 -18.30 12.06
CA LEU A 38 8.89 -18.05 13.43
C LEU A 38 7.97 -18.73 14.47
N TYR A 39 6.71 -18.91 14.14
CA TYR A 39 5.71 -19.60 14.95
C TYR A 39 4.94 -20.58 14.08
N PRO A 40 4.42 -21.67 14.66
CA PRO A 40 3.55 -22.58 13.91
C PRO A 40 2.37 -21.85 13.27
N VAL A 41 2.06 -22.22 12.04
CA VAL A 41 0.81 -21.78 11.40
C VAL A 41 -0.35 -22.34 12.21
N SER A 42 -1.35 -21.51 12.48
CA SER A 42 -2.54 -21.92 13.23
C SER A 42 -3.78 -21.21 12.74
N PHE A 43 -4.86 -21.93 12.62
CA PHE A 43 -6.18 -21.39 12.27
C PHE A 43 -7.10 -21.37 13.48
N THR A 44 -8.08 -20.51 13.47
CA THR A 44 -9.08 -20.40 14.53
C THR A 44 -10.45 -20.08 13.95
N THR A 45 -11.48 -20.68 14.56
CA THR A 45 -12.89 -20.34 14.36
C THR A 45 -13.46 -19.57 15.55
N ASP A 46 -12.64 -19.27 16.59
CA ASP A 46 -13.07 -18.47 17.74
C ASP A 46 -13.30 -17.00 17.31
N PRO A 47 -14.57 -16.51 17.38
CA PRO A 47 -14.89 -15.15 16.96
C PRO A 47 -14.14 -14.07 17.73
N LYS A 48 -13.75 -14.31 18.97
CA LYS A 48 -13.00 -13.33 19.79
C LYS A 48 -11.57 -13.20 19.34
N LEU A 49 -10.94 -14.33 19.02
CA LEU A 49 -9.57 -14.35 18.53
C LEU A 49 -9.49 -13.77 17.11
N TYR A 50 -10.41 -14.17 16.23
CA TYR A 50 -10.61 -13.60 14.90
C TYR A 50 -10.76 -12.08 14.96
N ALA A 51 -11.68 -11.57 15.77
CA ALA A 51 -11.87 -10.12 15.94
C ALA A 51 -10.62 -9.41 16.48
N THR A 52 -9.79 -10.10 17.27
CA THR A 52 -8.54 -9.55 17.78
C THR A 52 -7.50 -9.41 16.67
N TYR A 53 -7.33 -10.40 15.81
CA TYR A 53 -6.41 -10.31 14.66
C TYR A 53 -6.79 -9.17 13.72
N TRP A 54 -8.08 -9.09 13.36
CA TRP A 54 -8.58 -8.00 12.52
C TRP A 54 -8.43 -6.62 13.16
N ARG A 55 -8.64 -6.51 14.46
CA ARG A 55 -8.42 -5.24 15.18
C ARG A 55 -6.95 -4.81 15.13
N VAL A 56 -6.01 -5.75 15.29
CA VAL A 56 -4.57 -5.46 15.15
C VAL A 56 -4.26 -5.00 13.73
N ARG A 57 -4.68 -5.78 12.72
CA ARG A 57 -4.47 -5.44 11.31
C ARG A 57 -5.03 -4.07 10.96
N ASN A 58 -6.26 -3.78 11.34
CA ASN A 58 -6.92 -2.51 11.03
C ASN A 58 -6.32 -1.32 11.80
N GLY A 59 -5.65 -1.57 12.92
CA GLY A 59 -4.96 -0.57 13.71
C GLY A 59 -3.55 -0.20 13.23
N LEU A 60 -2.99 -0.88 12.23
CA LEU A 60 -1.60 -0.68 11.81
C LEU A 60 -1.32 0.75 11.37
N PHE A 61 -2.13 1.32 10.49
CA PHE A 61 -1.97 2.70 10.03
C PHE A 61 -2.00 3.70 11.19
N THR A 62 -3.02 3.63 12.04
CA THR A 62 -3.17 4.52 13.19
C THR A 62 -1.99 4.39 14.16
N SER A 63 -1.51 3.17 14.37
CA SER A 63 -0.32 2.91 15.21
C SER A 63 0.95 3.48 14.60
N ALA A 64 1.15 3.32 13.29
CA ALA A 64 2.28 3.88 12.58
C ALA A 64 2.25 5.42 12.62
N ALA A 65 1.12 6.03 12.26
CA ALA A 65 0.94 7.48 12.28
C ALA A 65 1.13 8.10 13.67
N GLY A 66 0.78 7.37 14.73
CA GLY A 66 0.98 7.80 16.12
C GLY A 66 2.46 7.87 16.55
N ARG A 67 3.37 7.21 15.83
CA ARG A 67 4.83 7.25 16.06
C ARG A 67 5.55 8.30 15.24
N ARG A 68 4.81 9.10 14.48
CA ARG A 68 5.36 10.14 13.62
C ARG A 68 6.27 11.11 14.37
N PRO A 69 7.48 11.40 13.86
CA PRO A 69 8.34 12.44 14.40
C PRO A 69 7.64 13.81 14.37
N ARG A 70 7.91 14.65 15.36
CA ARG A 70 7.38 16.02 15.39
C ARG A 70 7.91 16.81 14.20
N GLY A 71 7.04 17.60 13.57
CA GLY A 71 7.41 18.44 12.41
C GLY A 71 7.27 17.73 11.06
N THR A 72 7.00 16.42 11.03
CA THR A 72 6.78 15.69 9.78
C THR A 72 5.30 15.55 9.46
N VAL A 73 4.97 15.18 8.24
CA VAL A 73 3.63 14.77 7.79
C VAL A 73 3.57 13.25 7.66
N SER A 74 2.38 12.67 7.77
CA SER A 74 2.16 11.25 7.48
C SER A 74 1.63 11.12 6.06
N ILE A 75 2.36 10.43 5.22
CA ILE A 75 1.95 10.12 3.85
C ILE A 75 1.82 8.61 3.72
N ILE A 76 0.68 8.18 3.21
CA ILE A 76 0.41 6.80 2.87
C ILE A 76 0.39 6.66 1.34
N GLU A 77 1.15 5.72 0.83
CA GLU A 77 1.11 5.32 -0.57
C GLU A 77 0.37 4.00 -0.75
N ASP A 78 -0.08 3.77 -1.96
CA ASP A 78 -1.02 2.72 -2.32
C ASP A 78 -0.70 2.26 -3.75
N ILE A 79 0.17 1.28 -3.86
CA ILE A 79 0.66 0.75 -5.13
C ILE A 79 0.23 -0.70 -5.31
N ALA A 80 0.18 -1.15 -6.54
CA ALA A 80 -0.09 -2.56 -6.82
C ALA A 80 0.78 -3.09 -7.95
N PHE A 81 1.05 -4.39 -7.88
CA PHE A 81 1.80 -5.13 -8.89
C PHE A 81 1.10 -6.45 -9.19
N ARG A 82 1.39 -7.02 -10.35
CA ARG A 82 0.97 -8.38 -10.65
C ARG A 82 1.69 -9.37 -9.72
N GLU A 83 1.02 -10.46 -9.38
CA GLU A 83 1.52 -11.46 -8.44
C GLU A 83 2.92 -11.98 -8.82
N GLU A 84 3.15 -12.21 -10.12
CA GLU A 84 4.40 -12.81 -10.62
C GLU A 84 5.64 -11.94 -10.38
N VAL A 85 5.47 -10.63 -10.29
CA VAL A 85 6.57 -9.68 -10.10
C VAL A 85 6.57 -9.03 -8.71
N LEU A 86 5.56 -9.33 -7.88
CA LEU A 86 5.35 -8.68 -6.59
C LEU A 86 6.59 -8.72 -5.69
N GLY A 87 7.22 -9.88 -5.56
CA GLY A 87 8.41 -10.05 -4.70
C GLY A 87 9.56 -9.15 -5.13
N GLU A 88 9.92 -9.19 -6.42
CA GLU A 88 11.01 -8.37 -6.97
C GLU A 88 10.69 -6.88 -6.90
N ALA A 89 9.46 -6.50 -7.23
CA ALA A 89 9.01 -5.10 -7.16
C ALA A 89 9.09 -4.56 -5.73
N LEU A 90 8.67 -5.34 -4.73
CA LEU A 90 8.76 -4.94 -3.33
C LEU A 90 10.20 -4.78 -2.83
N GLU A 91 11.13 -5.61 -3.29
CA GLU A 91 12.54 -5.43 -2.98
C GLU A 91 13.07 -4.12 -3.55
N GLN A 92 12.71 -3.76 -4.79
CA GLN A 92 13.08 -2.48 -5.38
C GLN A 92 12.45 -1.30 -4.64
N VAL A 93 11.16 -1.38 -4.29
CA VAL A 93 10.48 -0.35 -3.49
C VAL A 93 11.17 -0.16 -2.13
N ARG A 94 11.55 -1.25 -1.45
CA ARG A 94 12.30 -1.18 -0.18
C ARG A 94 13.68 -0.54 -0.38
N GLY A 95 14.34 -0.82 -1.49
CA GLY A 95 15.60 -0.18 -1.87
C GLY A 95 15.42 1.34 -1.98
N VAL A 96 14.43 1.80 -2.74
CA VAL A 96 14.11 3.23 -2.87
C VAL A 96 13.78 3.86 -1.52
N LEU A 97 12.95 3.21 -0.69
CA LEU A 97 12.66 3.70 0.66
C LEU A 97 13.93 3.87 1.50
N SER A 98 14.84 2.91 1.43
CA SER A 98 16.13 2.96 2.15
C SER A 98 17.03 4.09 1.66
N ASP A 99 17.17 4.24 0.33
CA ASP A 99 18.03 5.24 -0.30
C ASP A 99 17.60 6.67 0.03
N TYR A 100 16.30 6.88 0.22
CA TYR A 100 15.74 8.18 0.63
C TYR A 100 15.55 8.34 2.14
N GLY A 101 16.10 7.42 2.97
CA GLY A 101 16.04 7.53 4.42
C GLY A 101 14.69 7.13 5.03
N TYR A 102 13.82 6.46 4.27
CA TYR A 102 12.52 5.94 4.72
C TYR A 102 12.55 4.43 4.99
N GLY A 103 13.73 3.84 5.20
CA GLY A 103 13.88 2.39 5.40
C GLY A 103 13.12 1.81 6.61
N ASN A 104 12.63 2.68 7.51
CA ASN A 104 11.76 2.32 8.62
C ASN A 104 10.26 2.44 8.29
N ALA A 105 9.88 2.61 7.03
CA ALA A 105 8.50 2.66 6.60
C ALA A 105 7.75 1.39 7.01
N VAL A 106 6.55 1.56 7.54
CA VAL A 106 5.66 0.43 7.83
C VAL A 106 4.93 0.08 6.56
N MET A 107 5.06 -1.18 6.12
CA MET A 107 4.42 -1.72 4.92
C MET A 107 3.35 -2.75 5.30
N TRP A 108 2.22 -2.72 4.62
CA TRP A 108 1.14 -3.71 4.73
C TRP A 108 0.33 -3.72 3.44
N GLY A 109 -0.58 -4.67 3.27
CA GLY A 109 -1.40 -4.67 2.05
C GLY A 109 -2.31 -5.87 1.93
N HIS A 110 -2.83 -6.04 0.73
CA HIS A 110 -3.71 -7.11 0.29
C HIS A 110 -2.98 -7.96 -0.75
N LEU A 111 -2.21 -8.95 -0.29
CA LEU A 111 -1.29 -9.69 -1.16
C LEU A 111 -1.97 -10.41 -2.31
N LEU A 112 -3.21 -10.88 -2.13
CA LEU A 112 -3.98 -11.53 -3.20
C LEU A 112 -4.29 -10.59 -4.37
N ASP A 113 -4.33 -9.29 -4.11
CA ASP A 113 -4.57 -8.26 -5.12
C ASP A 113 -3.25 -7.60 -5.57
N GLY A 114 -2.11 -8.08 -5.11
CA GLY A 114 -0.80 -7.46 -5.34
C GLY A 114 -0.68 -6.05 -4.78
N ASN A 115 -1.61 -5.63 -3.92
CA ASN A 115 -1.70 -4.29 -3.37
C ASN A 115 -0.82 -4.14 -2.13
N VAL A 116 -0.08 -3.04 -2.10
CA VAL A 116 0.81 -2.70 -0.99
C VAL A 116 0.68 -1.24 -0.61
N HIS A 117 0.45 -1.02 0.67
CA HIS A 117 0.50 0.29 1.30
C HIS A 117 1.80 0.43 2.08
N PHE A 118 2.30 1.65 2.16
CA PHE A 118 3.34 1.99 3.12
C PHE A 118 3.17 3.41 3.63
N THR A 119 3.70 3.67 4.82
CA THR A 119 3.64 5.00 5.44
C THR A 119 5.03 5.54 5.66
N ILE A 120 5.25 6.77 5.19
CA ILE A 120 6.47 7.54 5.41
C ILE A 120 6.15 8.85 6.14
N PHE A 121 7.19 9.49 6.69
CA PHE A 121 7.06 10.70 7.49
C PHE A 121 8.02 11.80 7.00
N PRO A 122 7.83 12.34 5.77
CA PRO A 122 8.70 13.39 5.26
C PRO A 122 8.55 14.70 6.06
N ASP A 123 9.66 15.41 6.20
CA ASP A 123 9.67 16.81 6.65
C ASP A 123 9.56 17.71 5.41
N ILE A 124 8.41 18.33 5.23
CA ILE A 124 8.12 19.24 4.11
C ILE A 124 7.99 20.71 4.56
N ASN A 125 8.59 21.07 5.69
CA ASN A 125 8.54 22.44 6.20
C ASN A 125 9.51 23.39 5.48
N ALA A 126 10.50 22.84 4.77
CA ALA A 126 11.48 23.59 4.00
C ALA A 126 11.56 23.08 2.56
N GLN A 127 12.03 23.93 1.64
CA GLN A 127 12.14 23.59 0.22
C GLN A 127 13.00 22.34 -0.01
N GLU A 128 14.07 22.18 0.73
CA GLU A 128 14.95 20.99 0.65
C GLU A 128 14.19 19.69 0.94
N GLY A 129 13.31 19.69 1.96
CA GLY A 129 12.48 18.54 2.28
C GLY A 129 11.42 18.25 1.20
N ILE A 130 10.84 19.30 0.60
CA ILE A 130 9.92 19.17 -0.53
C ILE A 130 10.62 18.56 -1.73
N ASP A 131 11.83 19.06 -2.08
CA ASP A 131 12.61 18.57 -3.21
C ASP A 131 13.07 17.12 -3.00
N HIS A 132 13.47 16.79 -1.76
CA HIS A 132 13.80 15.41 -1.37
C HIS A 132 12.61 14.47 -1.55
N TYR A 133 11.44 14.86 -1.04
CA TYR A 133 10.21 14.08 -1.21
C TYR A 133 9.80 13.95 -2.68
N ALA A 134 9.90 15.02 -3.47
CA ALA A 134 9.62 14.97 -4.91
C ALA A 134 10.55 14.00 -5.65
N SER A 135 11.83 13.96 -5.27
CA SER A 135 12.82 13.04 -5.83
C SER A 135 12.51 11.59 -5.45
N PHE A 136 12.14 11.35 -4.19
CA PHE A 136 11.67 10.04 -3.73
C PHE A 136 10.47 9.56 -4.56
N MET A 137 9.45 10.42 -4.72
CA MET A 137 8.25 10.07 -5.47
C MET A 137 8.57 9.73 -6.93
N ARG A 138 9.50 10.44 -7.57
CA ARG A 138 9.93 10.11 -8.93
C ARG A 138 10.56 8.72 -8.99
N SER A 139 11.49 8.41 -8.10
CA SER A 139 12.14 7.10 -8.04
C SER A 139 11.14 5.96 -7.74
N LEU A 140 10.17 6.21 -6.86
CA LEU A 140 9.09 5.25 -6.60
C LEU A 140 8.24 4.99 -7.85
N VAL A 141 7.82 6.05 -8.54
CA VAL A 141 7.03 5.98 -9.77
C VAL A 141 7.79 5.20 -10.85
N ASP A 142 9.08 5.46 -11.02
CA ASP A 142 9.91 4.75 -11.99
C ASP A 142 9.95 3.24 -11.73
N VAL A 143 10.04 2.81 -10.46
CA VAL A 143 9.96 1.39 -10.08
C VAL A 143 8.59 0.81 -10.39
N VAL A 144 7.51 1.50 -10.01
CA VAL A 144 6.14 0.99 -10.23
C VAL A 144 5.87 0.82 -11.72
N LEU A 145 6.24 1.80 -12.55
CA LEU A 145 6.03 1.74 -13.99
C LEU A 145 6.94 0.72 -14.67
N TYR A 146 8.15 0.50 -14.18
CA TYR A 146 9.05 -0.54 -14.70
C TYR A 146 8.43 -1.94 -14.61
N TYR A 147 7.71 -2.22 -13.53
CA TYR A 147 7.01 -3.49 -13.32
C TYR A 147 5.57 -3.52 -13.86
N ASP A 148 5.17 -2.52 -14.65
CA ASP A 148 3.80 -2.38 -15.16
C ASP A 148 2.75 -2.42 -14.03
N GLY A 149 3.09 -1.77 -12.90
CA GLY A 149 2.27 -1.67 -11.72
C GLY A 149 1.32 -0.48 -11.75
N SER A 150 0.46 -0.37 -10.74
CA SER A 150 -0.44 0.76 -10.56
C SER A 150 0.07 1.69 -9.47
N LEU A 151 0.05 2.99 -9.76
CA LEU A 151 0.43 4.05 -8.83
C LEU A 151 -0.62 4.31 -7.75
N LYS A 152 -1.88 3.93 -8.00
CA LYS A 152 -2.99 3.98 -7.04
C LYS A 152 -3.95 2.82 -7.27
N ALA A 153 -3.91 1.86 -6.37
CA ALA A 153 -4.71 0.66 -6.46
C ALA A 153 -6.16 0.89 -5.98
N GLU A 154 -6.36 1.42 -4.76
CA GLU A 154 -7.69 1.56 -4.16
C GLU A 154 -7.99 2.94 -3.53
N HIS A 155 -6.97 3.73 -3.17
CA HIS A 155 -7.20 5.00 -2.45
C HIS A 155 -7.59 6.17 -3.36
N GLY A 156 -7.60 5.97 -4.68
CA GLY A 156 -7.78 7.04 -5.66
C GLY A 156 -6.51 7.87 -5.85
N THR A 157 -6.46 8.64 -6.94
CA THR A 157 -5.25 9.36 -7.35
C THR A 157 -4.77 10.35 -6.29
N GLY A 158 -5.65 11.18 -5.75
CA GLY A 158 -5.28 12.23 -4.82
C GLY A 158 -4.30 13.24 -5.43
N ARG A 159 -3.88 14.22 -4.62
CA ARG A 159 -2.93 15.26 -5.04
C ARG A 159 -1.51 14.70 -5.23
N ASN A 160 -1.19 13.69 -4.47
CA ASN A 160 0.13 13.09 -4.41
C ASN A 160 0.52 12.39 -5.72
N MET A 161 -0.42 11.64 -6.31
CA MET A 161 -0.20 10.92 -7.56
C MET A 161 -0.70 11.67 -8.81
N ALA A 162 -1.45 12.77 -8.64
CA ALA A 162 -1.95 13.56 -9.77
C ALA A 162 -0.86 13.97 -10.79
N PRO A 163 0.36 14.35 -10.37
CA PRO A 163 1.44 14.69 -11.31
C PRO A 163 1.91 13.53 -12.19
N PHE A 164 1.67 12.29 -11.78
CA PHE A 164 2.18 11.07 -12.42
C PHE A 164 1.13 10.29 -13.22
N VAL A 165 -0.13 10.73 -13.21
CA VAL A 165 -1.23 10.05 -13.94
C VAL A 165 -0.93 9.93 -15.43
N LYS A 166 -0.32 10.95 -16.02
CA LYS A 166 0.08 10.92 -17.42
C LYS A 166 1.19 9.91 -17.70
N ASP A 167 2.14 9.74 -16.76
CA ASP A 167 3.23 8.78 -16.87
C ASP A 167 2.68 7.34 -16.83
N GLU A 168 1.66 7.07 -16.00
CA GLU A 168 1.02 5.75 -15.87
C GLU A 168 0.11 5.41 -17.07
N TRP A 169 -0.73 6.36 -17.49
CA TRP A 169 -1.80 6.07 -18.45
C TRP A 169 -1.50 6.54 -19.87
N GLY A 170 -0.43 7.31 -20.08
CA GLY A 170 -0.07 7.91 -21.35
C GLY A 170 -0.93 9.11 -21.72
N GLU A 171 -0.53 9.80 -22.79
CA GLU A 171 -1.14 11.06 -23.25
C GLU A 171 -2.62 10.90 -23.61
N GLU A 172 -2.95 9.88 -24.38
CA GLU A 172 -4.30 9.70 -24.92
C GLU A 172 -5.34 9.49 -23.82
N ILE A 173 -5.04 8.61 -22.85
CA ILE A 173 -5.94 8.33 -21.74
C ILE A 173 -6.01 9.53 -20.79
N TYR A 174 -4.89 10.18 -20.53
CA TYR A 174 -4.85 11.40 -19.72
C TYR A 174 -5.71 12.53 -20.32
N GLU A 175 -5.65 12.74 -21.64
CA GLU A 175 -6.53 13.69 -22.32
C GLU A 175 -8.02 13.29 -22.25
N LEU A 176 -8.32 11.97 -22.33
CA LEU A 176 -9.67 11.49 -22.15
C LEU A 176 -10.20 11.78 -20.75
N MET A 177 -9.40 11.58 -19.71
CA MET A 177 -9.74 11.96 -18.32
C MET A 177 -10.07 13.45 -18.24
N TRP A 178 -9.29 14.33 -18.88
CA TRP A 178 -9.58 15.76 -18.93
C TRP A 178 -10.86 16.09 -19.70
N LYS A 179 -11.18 15.38 -20.78
CA LYS A 179 -12.46 15.56 -21.50
C LYS A 179 -13.64 15.21 -20.59
N ILE A 180 -13.55 14.09 -19.86
CA ILE A 180 -14.57 13.68 -18.89
C ILE A 180 -14.70 14.75 -17.76
N LYS A 181 -13.59 15.18 -17.20
CA LYS A 181 -13.57 16.24 -16.18
C LYS A 181 -14.30 17.49 -16.64
N ARG A 182 -14.01 17.98 -17.85
CA ARG A 182 -14.63 19.19 -18.41
C ARG A 182 -16.11 19.00 -18.75
N LEU A 183 -16.55 17.77 -19.04
CA LEU A 183 -17.95 17.47 -19.27
C LEU A 183 -18.79 17.67 -18.00
N PHE A 184 -18.27 17.25 -16.84
CA PHE A 184 -18.97 17.35 -15.56
C PHE A 184 -18.67 18.63 -14.79
N ASP A 185 -17.60 19.32 -15.11
CA ASP A 185 -17.13 20.52 -14.45
C ASP A 185 -16.60 21.54 -15.48
N PRO A 186 -17.48 22.07 -16.34
CA PRO A 186 -17.07 22.98 -17.44
C PRO A 186 -16.43 24.26 -16.95
N GLU A 187 -16.83 24.75 -15.77
CA GLU A 187 -16.29 25.96 -15.15
C GLU A 187 -15.06 25.70 -14.26
N ASN A 188 -14.62 24.44 -14.19
CA ASN A 188 -13.51 23.99 -13.34
C ASN A 188 -13.62 24.45 -11.87
N CYS A 189 -14.83 24.33 -11.31
CA CYS A 189 -15.14 24.76 -9.94
C CYS A 189 -14.90 23.67 -8.89
N LEU A 190 -14.94 22.39 -9.29
CA LEU A 190 -14.70 21.28 -8.38
C LEU A 190 -13.23 21.23 -7.97
N LEU A 191 -12.97 21.13 -6.68
CA LEU A 191 -11.65 21.20 -6.05
C LEU A 191 -10.92 22.55 -6.20
N TYR A 192 -11.64 23.60 -6.61
CA TYR A 192 -11.07 24.93 -6.79
C TYR A 192 -10.72 25.61 -5.45
N THR A 193 -11.61 25.51 -4.46
CA THR A 193 -11.51 26.24 -3.18
C THR A 193 -11.09 25.37 -2.02
N SER A 194 -11.11 24.05 -2.17
CA SER A 194 -10.83 23.09 -1.09
C SER A 194 -10.25 21.82 -1.66
N PRO A 195 -9.18 21.30 -1.08
CA PRO A 195 -8.71 19.97 -1.39
C PRO A 195 -9.79 18.94 -1.04
N SER A 196 -9.76 17.81 -1.72
CA SER A 196 -10.59 16.66 -1.38
C SER A 196 -10.32 16.21 0.06
N PRO A 197 -11.30 15.72 0.81
CA PRO A 197 -11.08 15.14 2.13
C PRO A 197 -10.12 13.93 2.14
N ARG A 198 -9.78 13.41 0.96
CA ARG A 198 -8.85 12.28 0.77
C ARG A 198 -7.44 12.70 0.35
N ASP A 199 -7.23 13.98 0.09
CA ASP A 199 -5.95 14.53 -0.36
C ASP A 199 -5.06 14.94 0.82
#